data_034ecf57bbefe5ef0118ed0e45d7349e
#
_entry.id   034ecf57bbefe5ef0118ed0e45d7349e
#
_cell.length_a   1.000
_cell.length_b   1.000
_cell.length_c   1.000
_cell.angle_alpha   90.00
_cell.angle_beta   90.00
_cell.angle_gamma   90.00
#
_symmetry.space_group_name_H-M   'P 1'
#
loop_
_entity.id
_entity.type
_entity.pdbx_description
1 polymer ?
#
loop_
_entity_poly.entity_id
_entity_poly.type
_entity_poly.pdbx_seq_one_letter_code
_entity_poly.pdbx_strand_id
1 'polypeptide(L)'
;VVPVTDIKADHGIDMQQLWAEVKETLYANTNYDWFLNKAERDMLQDSNESYRTQSSVEDLILQHVNFKGVNTRPVQMTQLLRDLGITQPRVPDVKDASRVLNAFGVEPRRSNGKKVYDLEYTKVEVGNADKFSGAWKDEF
;
A
#
# COMPACT_ATOMS: atom_id res chain seq x y z
N VAL A 1 2.90 -2.95 13.86
CA VAL A 1 2.74 -1.67 14.59
C VAL A 1 2.36 -1.99 16.02
N VAL A 2 3.20 -1.60 16.96
CA VAL A 2 2.90 -1.76 18.39
C VAL A 2 2.14 -0.50 18.82
N PRO A 3 0.89 -0.60 19.30
CA PRO A 3 0.18 0.56 19.79
C PRO A 3 0.85 1.06 21.07
N VAL A 4 1.34 2.29 21.03
CA VAL A 4 1.91 2.97 22.20
C VAL A 4 0.79 3.76 22.85
N THR A 5 0.28 3.28 23.97
CA THR A 5 -0.85 3.91 24.69
C THR A 5 -0.39 4.93 25.73
N ASP A 6 0.86 4.80 26.18
CA ASP A 6 1.44 5.72 27.18
C ASP A 6 2.96 5.79 27.00
N ILE A 7 3.51 6.99 27.04
CA ILE A 7 4.95 7.25 26.98
C ILE A 7 5.36 7.84 28.32
N LYS A 8 6.04 7.03 29.13
CA LYS A 8 6.60 7.51 30.40
C LYS A 8 8.02 8.02 30.15
N ALA A 9 8.23 9.30 30.33
CA ALA A 9 9.55 9.93 30.23
C ALA A 9 10.49 9.45 31.34
N ASP A 10 9.93 9.21 32.54
CA ASP A 10 10.65 8.60 33.67
C ASP A 10 10.23 7.13 33.76
N HIS A 11 11.03 6.24 33.19
CA HIS A 11 10.74 4.81 33.11
C HIS A 11 11.35 3.99 34.25
N GLY A 12 12.13 4.60 35.14
CA GLY A 12 12.79 3.92 36.28
C GLY A 12 13.77 2.79 35.91
N ILE A 13 14.14 2.70 34.62
CA ILE A 13 15.10 1.68 34.16
C ILE A 13 16.51 2.13 34.45
N ASP A 14 17.28 1.30 35.14
CA ASP A 14 18.70 1.53 35.31
C ASP A 14 19.44 1.31 33.99
N MET A 15 19.81 2.40 33.35
CA MET A 15 20.47 2.35 32.03
C MET A 15 21.83 1.67 32.09
N GLN A 16 22.55 1.71 33.24
CA GLN A 16 23.84 1.02 33.39
C GLN A 16 23.62 -0.50 33.41
N GLN A 17 22.61 -0.95 34.14
CA GLN A 17 22.25 -2.36 34.18
C GLN A 17 21.77 -2.85 32.83
N LEU A 18 20.93 -2.08 32.16
CA LEU A 18 20.47 -2.40 30.80
C LEU A 18 21.64 -2.57 29.82
N TRP A 19 22.59 -1.64 29.83
CA TRP A 19 23.75 -1.72 28.94
C TRP A 19 24.71 -2.86 29.33
N ALA A 20 24.83 -3.20 30.62
CA ALA A 20 25.61 -4.35 31.06
C ALA A 20 24.96 -5.66 30.52
N GLU A 21 23.65 -5.80 30.66
CA GLU A 21 22.90 -6.96 30.15
C GLU A 21 23.00 -7.08 28.63
N VAL A 22 22.80 -5.97 27.90
CA VAL A 22 22.99 -5.92 26.45
C VAL A 22 24.39 -6.36 26.07
N LYS A 23 25.43 -5.85 26.75
CA LYS A 23 26.81 -6.22 26.49
C LYS A 23 27.05 -7.70 26.73
N GLU A 24 26.58 -8.24 27.84
CA GLU A 24 26.75 -9.64 28.20
C GLU A 24 26.03 -10.54 27.18
N THR A 25 24.79 -10.21 26.84
CA THR A 25 23.97 -10.99 25.88
C THR A 25 24.58 -10.96 24.48
N LEU A 26 25.09 -9.81 24.04
CA LEU A 26 25.56 -9.63 22.67
C LEU A 26 27.02 -10.09 22.49
N TYR A 27 27.89 -9.89 23.46
CA TYR A 27 29.30 -10.26 23.34
C TYR A 27 29.60 -11.67 23.82
N ALA A 28 28.80 -12.20 24.75
CA ALA A 28 28.97 -13.58 25.22
C ALA A 28 28.36 -14.59 24.26
N ASN A 29 27.35 -14.18 23.47
CA ASN A 29 26.63 -15.04 22.53
C ASN A 29 26.95 -14.67 21.09
N THR A 30 28.05 -15.23 20.56
CA THR A 30 28.48 -15.02 19.15
C THR A 30 27.47 -15.49 18.11
N ASN A 31 26.45 -16.23 18.52
CA ASN A 31 25.35 -16.70 17.67
C ASN A 31 24.04 -15.91 17.89
N TYR A 32 24.10 -14.74 18.51
CA TYR A 32 22.91 -13.91 18.66
C TYR A 32 22.49 -13.36 17.31
N ASP A 33 21.36 -13.84 16.83
CA ASP A 33 20.81 -13.45 15.54
C ASP A 33 20.07 -12.10 15.72
N TRP A 34 20.69 -11.02 15.26
CA TRP A 34 20.14 -9.66 15.31
C TRP A 34 18.97 -9.46 14.35
N PHE A 35 18.81 -10.40 13.45
CA PHE A 35 17.79 -10.34 12.40
C PHE A 35 16.69 -11.35 12.73
N LEU A 36 15.47 -10.89 12.52
CA LEU A 36 14.32 -11.79 12.60
C LEU A 36 14.52 -12.97 11.64
N ASN A 37 14.35 -14.18 12.14
CA ASN A 37 14.32 -15.35 11.28
C ASN A 37 13.10 -15.31 10.34
N LYS A 38 13.01 -16.24 9.38
CA LYS A 38 11.93 -16.23 8.41
C LYS A 38 10.55 -16.31 9.07
N ALA A 39 10.38 -17.22 10.05
CA ALA A 39 9.10 -17.42 10.74
C ALA A 39 8.67 -16.16 11.52
N GLU A 40 9.61 -15.50 12.20
CA GLU A 40 9.34 -14.25 12.93
C GLU A 40 8.98 -13.10 11.99
N ARG A 41 9.63 -13.02 10.82
CA ARG A 41 9.27 -12.02 9.79
C ARG A 41 7.88 -12.26 9.22
N ASP A 42 7.54 -13.53 8.97
CA ASP A 42 6.22 -13.90 8.44
C ASP A 42 5.14 -13.56 9.49
N MET A 43 5.35 -13.89 10.77
CA MET A 43 4.44 -13.51 11.87
C MET A 43 4.31 -11.99 12.03
N LEU A 44 5.40 -11.24 11.90
CA LEU A 44 5.37 -9.79 11.97
C LEU A 44 4.62 -9.20 10.77
N GLN A 45 4.80 -9.77 9.59
CA GLN A 45 4.10 -9.32 8.39
C GLN A 45 2.60 -9.57 8.50
N ASP A 46 2.17 -10.74 8.98
CA ASP A 46 0.76 -11.07 9.21
C ASP A 46 0.14 -10.13 10.26
N SER A 47 0.86 -9.85 11.35
CA SER A 47 0.42 -8.88 12.35
C SER A 47 0.28 -7.47 11.77
N ASN A 48 1.23 -7.04 10.95
CA ASN A 48 1.21 -5.71 10.34
C ASN A 48 0.12 -5.57 9.26
N GLU A 49 -0.26 -6.66 8.59
CA GLU A 49 -1.31 -6.63 7.56
C GLU A 49 -2.66 -6.17 8.15
N SER A 50 -2.95 -6.53 9.41
CA SER A 50 -4.17 -6.09 10.11
C SER A 50 -4.22 -4.57 10.37
N TYR A 51 -3.05 -3.91 10.39
CA TYR A 51 -2.92 -2.46 10.59
C TYR A 51 -2.63 -1.69 9.30
N ARG A 52 -2.61 -2.40 8.18
CA ARG A 52 -2.34 -1.79 6.89
C ARG A 52 -3.49 -0.88 6.48
N THR A 53 -3.19 0.40 6.27
CA THR A 53 -4.13 1.33 5.67
C THR A 53 -4.19 1.08 4.16
N GLN A 54 -5.36 0.73 3.66
CA GLN A 54 -5.60 0.60 2.23
C GLN A 54 -5.43 1.98 1.56
N SER A 55 -4.79 2.01 0.40
CA SER A 55 -4.70 3.24 -0.37
C SER A 55 -5.98 3.43 -1.18
N SER A 56 -6.34 4.70 -1.45
CA SER A 56 -7.49 5.01 -2.31
C SER A 56 -7.40 4.37 -3.71
N VAL A 57 -6.18 4.16 -4.19
CA VAL A 57 -5.91 3.44 -5.44
C VAL A 57 -6.28 1.96 -5.33
N GLU A 58 -5.95 1.33 -4.21
CA GLU A 58 -6.30 -0.06 -3.92
C GLU A 58 -7.82 -0.25 -3.88
N ASP A 59 -8.52 0.63 -3.17
CA ASP A 59 -9.99 0.59 -3.09
C ASP A 59 -10.64 0.72 -4.48
N LEU A 60 -10.17 1.66 -5.29
CA LEU A 60 -10.69 1.84 -6.65
C LEU A 60 -10.46 0.60 -7.53
N ILE A 61 -9.30 -0.03 -7.44
CA ILE A 61 -9.00 -1.24 -8.19
C ILE A 61 -9.89 -2.39 -7.73
N LEU A 62 -10.04 -2.60 -6.42
CA LEU A 62 -10.87 -3.68 -5.87
C LEU A 62 -12.35 -3.52 -6.24
N GLN A 63 -12.84 -2.28 -6.33
CA GLN A 63 -14.24 -2.01 -6.70
C GLN A 63 -14.52 -2.18 -8.19
N HIS A 64 -13.57 -1.86 -9.07
CA HIS A 64 -13.83 -1.71 -10.49
C HIS A 64 -13.15 -2.74 -11.38
N VAL A 65 -12.17 -3.50 -10.86
CA VAL A 65 -11.45 -4.54 -11.63
C VAL A 65 -12.00 -5.92 -11.30
N ASN A 66 -12.42 -6.65 -12.34
CA ASN A 66 -12.81 -8.04 -12.21
C ASN A 66 -11.62 -8.97 -12.48
N PHE A 67 -11.00 -9.46 -11.41
CA PHE A 67 -9.83 -10.34 -11.48
C PHE A 67 -10.14 -11.75 -12.04
N LYS A 68 -11.41 -12.14 -12.07
CA LYS A 68 -11.88 -13.43 -12.60
C LYS A 68 -12.54 -13.28 -13.96
N GLY A 69 -12.48 -12.09 -14.55
CA GLY A 69 -13.13 -11.78 -15.80
C GLY A 69 -12.55 -12.52 -17.00
N VAL A 70 -13.39 -12.88 -17.94
CA VAL A 70 -13.03 -13.57 -19.18
C VAL A 70 -12.77 -12.57 -20.32
N ASN A 71 -13.43 -11.41 -20.27
CA ASN A 71 -13.36 -10.37 -21.30
C ASN A 71 -12.24 -9.36 -21.01
N THR A 72 -11.02 -9.85 -20.91
CA THR A 72 -9.88 -8.98 -20.62
C THR A 72 -9.45 -8.17 -21.84
N ARG A 73 -9.05 -6.93 -21.61
CA ARG A 73 -8.46 -6.05 -22.63
C ARG A 73 -7.11 -5.51 -22.17
N PRO A 74 -6.15 -5.34 -23.09
CA PRO A 74 -4.86 -4.79 -22.75
C PRO A 74 -4.98 -3.31 -22.39
N VAL A 75 -4.49 -2.93 -21.21
CA VAL A 75 -4.51 -1.55 -20.73
C VAL A 75 -3.16 -1.18 -20.11
N GLN A 76 -2.72 0.06 -20.32
CA GLN A 76 -1.57 0.62 -19.62
C GLN A 76 -1.99 1.09 -18.23
N MET A 77 -1.11 0.99 -17.23
CA MET A 77 -1.44 1.36 -15.86
C MET A 77 -1.94 2.80 -15.73
N THR A 78 -1.29 3.74 -16.40
CA THR A 78 -1.71 5.15 -16.38
C THR A 78 -3.10 5.36 -17.00
N GLN A 79 -3.46 4.57 -18.02
CA GLN A 79 -4.79 4.62 -18.62
C GLN A 79 -5.83 3.99 -17.70
N LEU A 80 -5.50 2.85 -17.07
CA LEU A 80 -6.37 2.23 -16.08
C LEU A 80 -6.72 3.23 -14.96
N LEU A 81 -5.71 3.87 -14.37
CA LEU A 81 -5.92 4.83 -13.28
C LEU A 81 -6.78 6.03 -13.69
N ARG A 82 -6.62 6.52 -14.94
CA ARG A 82 -7.49 7.57 -15.48
C ARG A 82 -8.92 7.09 -15.65
N ASP A 83 -9.10 5.90 -16.19
CA ASP A 83 -10.41 5.29 -16.37
C ASP A 83 -11.11 5.00 -15.02
N LEU A 84 -10.34 4.87 -13.94
CA LEU A 84 -10.82 4.75 -12.57
C LEU A 84 -11.03 6.10 -11.84
N GLY A 85 -10.87 7.23 -12.53
CA GLY A 85 -11.15 8.56 -12.00
C GLY A 85 -9.94 9.33 -11.48
N ILE A 86 -8.73 8.77 -11.54
CA ILE A 86 -7.50 9.48 -11.17
C ILE A 86 -6.99 10.25 -12.39
N THR A 87 -7.37 11.51 -12.52
CA THR A 87 -7.09 12.33 -13.71
C THR A 87 -5.60 12.52 -13.98
N GLN A 88 -4.79 12.62 -12.92
CA GLN A 88 -3.33 12.80 -12.99
C GLN A 88 -2.60 11.75 -12.15
N PRO A 89 -2.43 10.52 -12.67
CA PRO A 89 -1.73 9.47 -11.93
C PRO A 89 -0.28 9.85 -11.66
N ARG A 90 0.14 9.77 -10.41
CA ARG A 90 1.51 10.00 -9.97
C ARG A 90 2.29 8.68 -9.91
N VAL A 91 3.62 8.78 -9.79
CA VAL A 91 4.48 7.58 -9.67
C VAL A 91 4.09 6.67 -8.48
N PRO A 92 3.75 7.20 -7.28
CA PRO A 92 3.25 6.37 -6.18
C PRO A 92 1.98 5.60 -6.55
N ASP A 93 1.00 6.25 -7.20
CA ASP A 93 -0.27 5.64 -7.58
C ASP A 93 -0.05 4.45 -8.53
N VAL A 94 0.85 4.62 -9.50
CA VAL A 94 1.24 3.57 -10.45
C VAL A 94 1.93 2.39 -9.75
N LYS A 95 2.77 2.67 -8.74
CA LYS A 95 3.44 1.63 -7.94
C LYS A 95 2.44 0.86 -7.07
N ASP A 96 1.54 1.57 -6.42
CA ASP A 96 0.50 0.96 -5.59
C ASP A 96 -0.44 0.10 -6.44
N ALA A 97 -0.92 0.61 -7.57
CA ALA A 97 -1.73 -0.14 -8.51
C ALA A 97 -1.01 -1.40 -9.01
N SER A 98 0.29 -1.30 -9.36
CA SER A 98 1.06 -2.46 -9.81
C SER A 98 1.22 -3.51 -8.70
N ARG A 99 1.39 -3.07 -7.45
CA ARG A 99 1.48 -3.96 -6.28
C ARG A 99 0.17 -4.73 -6.08
N VAL A 100 -0.96 -4.03 -6.14
CA VAL A 100 -2.28 -4.64 -5.99
C VAL A 100 -2.54 -5.67 -7.09
N LEU A 101 -2.33 -5.32 -8.36
CA LEU A 101 -2.53 -6.27 -9.47
C LEU A 101 -1.64 -7.50 -9.34
N ASN A 102 -0.37 -7.32 -8.97
CA ASN A 102 0.55 -8.45 -8.75
C ASN A 102 0.10 -9.35 -7.59
N ALA A 103 -0.43 -8.78 -6.50
CA ALA A 103 -0.96 -9.55 -5.38
C ALA A 103 -2.15 -10.43 -5.78
N PHE A 104 -2.94 -10.00 -6.78
CA PHE A 104 -4.03 -10.79 -7.38
C PHE A 104 -3.58 -11.67 -8.55
N GLY A 105 -2.26 -11.82 -8.77
CA GLY A 105 -1.71 -12.71 -9.79
C GLY A 105 -1.78 -12.17 -11.22
N VAL A 106 -2.07 -10.87 -11.40
CA VAL A 106 -2.08 -10.24 -12.73
C VAL A 106 -0.69 -9.74 -13.07
N GLU A 107 -0.01 -10.45 -13.95
CA GLU A 107 1.32 -10.09 -14.41
C GLU A 107 1.24 -9.20 -15.67
N PRO A 108 2.13 -8.20 -15.78
CA PRO A 108 2.21 -7.38 -16.96
C PRO A 108 2.89 -8.10 -18.12
N ARG A 109 2.37 -7.91 -19.33
CA ARG A 109 3.06 -8.29 -20.56
C ARG A 109 3.55 -7.08 -21.37
N ARG A 110 4.46 -7.29 -22.30
CA ARG A 110 4.89 -6.25 -23.23
C ARG A 110 4.09 -6.33 -24.53
N SER A 111 3.50 -5.22 -24.93
CA SER A 111 2.83 -5.05 -26.22
C SER A 111 3.28 -3.74 -26.86
N ASN A 112 3.83 -3.81 -28.07
CA ASN A 112 4.36 -2.65 -28.80
C ASN A 112 5.38 -1.83 -27.96
N GLY A 113 6.27 -2.50 -27.25
CA GLY A 113 7.28 -1.87 -26.40
C GLY A 113 6.76 -1.29 -25.09
N LYS A 114 5.46 -1.32 -24.85
CA LYS A 114 4.81 -0.78 -23.62
C LYS A 114 4.39 -1.91 -22.69
N LYS A 115 4.43 -1.62 -21.39
CA LYS A 115 3.94 -2.51 -20.34
C LYS A 115 2.43 -2.41 -20.26
N VAL A 116 1.72 -3.51 -20.48
CA VAL A 116 0.25 -3.59 -20.45
C VAL A 116 -0.20 -4.72 -19.54
N TYR A 117 -1.39 -4.57 -18.99
CA TYR A 117 -2.09 -5.57 -18.17
C TYR A 117 -3.36 -5.98 -18.89
N ASP A 118 -3.66 -7.27 -18.93
CA ASP A 118 -4.91 -7.78 -19.52
C ASP A 118 -5.97 -7.84 -18.39
N LEU A 119 -6.90 -6.87 -18.41
CA LEU A 119 -7.88 -6.67 -17.34
C LEU A 119 -9.28 -6.48 -17.88
N GLU A 120 -10.25 -7.00 -17.14
CA GLU A 120 -11.66 -6.62 -17.27
C GLU A 120 -12.00 -5.63 -16.16
N TYR A 121 -12.42 -4.42 -16.53
CA TYR A 121 -12.75 -3.38 -15.57
C TYR A 121 -13.85 -2.45 -16.06
N THR A 122 -14.55 -1.84 -15.11
CA THR A 122 -15.60 -0.85 -15.37
C THR A 122 -15.01 0.55 -15.22
N LYS A 123 -15.25 1.40 -16.23
CA LYS A 123 -14.83 2.80 -16.15
C LYS A 123 -15.71 3.56 -15.17
N VAL A 124 -15.08 4.39 -14.35
CA VAL A 124 -15.80 5.36 -13.52
C VAL A 124 -16.16 6.55 -14.41
N GLU A 125 -17.44 6.81 -14.62
CA GLU A 125 -17.87 8.06 -15.22
C GLU A 125 -17.60 9.17 -14.18
N VAL A 126 -16.53 9.94 -14.40
CA VAL A 126 -16.32 11.18 -13.67
C VAL A 126 -17.42 12.14 -14.15
N GLY A 127 -18.52 12.15 -13.41
CA GLY A 127 -19.58 13.12 -13.67
C GLY A 127 -18.98 14.51 -13.71
N ASN A 128 -19.30 15.27 -14.75
CA ASN A 128 -18.81 16.62 -14.96
C ASN A 128 -18.89 17.43 -13.67
N ALA A 129 -17.73 17.65 -13.04
CA ALA A 129 -17.58 18.53 -11.88
C ALA A 129 -17.95 19.99 -12.18
N ASP A 130 -18.22 20.30 -13.46
CA ASP A 130 -18.59 21.64 -13.92
C ASP A 130 -20.02 22.06 -13.54
N LYS A 131 -20.81 21.17 -12.90
CA LYS A 131 -22.15 21.56 -12.42
C LYS A 131 -22.16 22.22 -11.03
N PHE A 132 -21.03 22.30 -10.35
CA PHE A 132 -20.97 22.90 -9.01
C PHE A 132 -20.37 24.33 -8.96
N SER A 133 -20.04 24.94 -10.11
CA SER A 133 -19.50 26.32 -10.17
C SER A 133 -20.59 27.40 -10.23
N GLY A 134 -21.82 27.10 -9.80
CA GLY A 134 -22.95 27.99 -10.03
C GLY A 134 -23.82 28.40 -8.84
N ALA A 135 -23.32 28.35 -7.59
CA ALA A 135 -24.19 28.71 -6.45
C ALA A 135 -23.47 29.37 -5.25
N TRP A 136 -22.48 30.22 -5.52
CA TRP A 136 -22.03 31.21 -4.53
C TRP A 136 -22.19 32.57 -5.16
N LYS A 137 -23.44 33.02 -5.35
CA LYS A 137 -23.74 34.43 -5.54
C LYS A 137 -23.93 35.05 -4.18
N ASP A 138 -23.06 36.00 -3.92
CA ASP A 138 -23.04 36.92 -2.81
C ASP A 138 -24.45 37.40 -2.41
N GLU A 139 -24.84 37.09 -1.18
CA GLU A 139 -25.77 37.90 -0.42
C GLU A 139 -25.03 38.46 0.81
N PHE A 140 -24.48 39.65 0.64
CA PHE A 140 -24.22 40.60 1.71
C PHE A 140 -24.81 41.94 1.32
#